data_65ba4b6293d8933e65c51a0b74773d17
#
_entry.id   65ba4b6293d8933e65c51a0b74773d17
#
_cell.length_a   1.000
_cell.length_b   1.000
_cell.length_c   1.000
_cell.angle_alpha   90.00
_cell.angle_beta   90.00
_cell.angle_gamma   90.00
#
_symmetry.space_group_name_H-M   'P 1'
#
loop_
_entity.id
_entity.type
_entity.pdbx_description
1 polymer ?
#
loop_
_entity_poly.entity_id
_entity_poly.type
_entity_poly.pdbx_seq_one_letter_code
_entity_poly.pdbx_strand_id
1 'polypeptide(L)'
;MYCDDDILLKSLLTDNIYGIDINEEAIDVTIFSLYLTVLDYKDPKSLSTFTLPNLKGKNLFVSDFFDEEKLRWLSHINFDFVIGNPPWGNVKTGLHLEYCKKNGYFDKQQNNEICRSFVFRAKDFCNENTVCCFILHSKILYNQKEPSKRFRNFLLNKTKIHSIIEMSSVRKLVFENADAPAAIISFSYSEENNLDNIINYTSIKPNIFFKLFNVIVIEKNDIKYVEQNMLMKFDWAWKTIVYGFSNDLTLITNLKKFFCTISDAIEKQKPPIIMGAGVEYHDGDKQDASHLLNKRLLDSKKGVDHFFVNSNNTTLFSKSKVHRTREKMLFSPPYVLTPTGVNCNNYKIRAAFSDEKFVCKKTMYIIKGSEKQRSFFMNLVGLLNSSFYSYLNLMLGTSIGIEREQRFMREVLEFPYIFSKDIARKTEYIHNEKKKDKILHLSELDSEIENLDNLVLQEFGLKDNKFIDYAIKIQIPELTNIGIENIYRKVSVEELFDYSECFKKQFTDIYKRVEKHIEIKLYHNVLNRFSIFELAVLDGKSDTAIDLVDNIDDDKVLLSRFCVFSHNDKFHQIRDVIHFSDNSFFIIKPNFYKYWHPAIAELDLSDVMEQIMESGGDE
;
A
#
# COMPACT_ATOMS: atom_id res chain seq x y z
N MET A 1 5.98 0.46 41.98
CA MET A 1 5.17 0.95 43.14
C MET A 1 4.17 -0.14 43.42
N TYR A 2 4.15 -0.71 44.64
CA TYR A 2 3.22 -1.77 45.01
C TYR A 2 1.87 -1.18 45.46
N CYS A 3 0.79 -1.92 45.21
CA CYS A 3 -0.55 -1.61 45.63
C CYS A 3 -0.92 -2.48 46.85
N ASP A 4 -1.31 -1.88 47.95
CA ASP A 4 -1.70 -2.56 49.20
C ASP A 4 -3.20 -2.84 49.27
N ASP A 5 -4.00 -2.33 48.34
CA ASP A 5 -5.44 -2.52 48.29
C ASP A 5 -5.80 -3.82 47.55
N ASP A 6 -6.00 -4.90 48.29
CA ASP A 6 -6.40 -6.20 47.78
C ASP A 6 -7.77 -6.17 47.08
N ILE A 7 -8.67 -5.33 47.52
CA ILE A 7 -10.01 -5.23 46.93
C ILE A 7 -9.91 -4.61 45.54
N LEU A 8 -9.12 -3.51 45.42
CA LEU A 8 -8.89 -2.85 44.16
C LEU A 8 -8.21 -3.79 43.16
N LEU A 9 -7.14 -4.50 43.55
CA LEU A 9 -6.45 -5.44 42.68
C LEU A 9 -7.35 -6.59 42.18
N LYS A 10 -8.27 -7.06 43.03
CA LYS A 10 -9.26 -8.07 42.65
C LYS A 10 -10.31 -7.52 41.70
N SER A 11 -10.84 -6.31 41.99
CA SER A 11 -11.87 -5.68 41.16
C SER A 11 -11.35 -5.33 39.76
N LEU A 12 -10.07 -5.00 39.61
CA LEU A 12 -9.47 -4.82 38.28
C LEU A 12 -9.66 -6.07 37.39
N LEU A 13 -9.57 -7.28 37.96
CA LEU A 13 -9.78 -8.53 37.23
C LEU A 13 -11.27 -8.88 37.06
N THR A 14 -12.06 -8.73 38.13
CA THR A 14 -13.44 -9.24 38.14
C THR A 14 -14.46 -8.30 37.50
N ASP A 15 -14.20 -6.99 37.52
CA ASP A 15 -15.17 -5.99 37.09
C ASP A 15 -14.83 -5.39 35.72
N ASN A 16 -13.55 -5.50 35.27
CA ASN A 16 -13.10 -4.80 34.07
C ASN A 16 -12.65 -5.73 32.92
N ILE A 17 -12.29 -7.00 33.18
CA ILE A 17 -11.72 -7.86 32.17
C ILE A 17 -12.63 -9.05 31.89
N TYR A 18 -13.01 -9.20 30.61
CA TYR A 18 -13.78 -10.32 30.09
C TYR A 18 -13.10 -10.91 28.87
N GLY A 19 -13.23 -12.22 28.67
CA GLY A 19 -12.60 -12.87 27.52
C GLY A 19 -13.35 -14.12 27.08
N ILE A 20 -13.30 -14.38 25.78
CA ILE A 20 -13.94 -15.52 25.14
C ILE A 20 -12.91 -16.17 24.22
N ASP A 21 -12.67 -17.46 24.39
CA ASP A 21 -11.90 -18.28 23.45
C ASP A 21 -12.54 -19.67 23.36
N ILE A 22 -12.46 -20.29 22.18
CA ILE A 22 -12.95 -21.67 21.98
C ILE A 22 -11.99 -22.70 22.58
N ASN A 23 -10.73 -22.32 22.75
CA ASN A 23 -9.68 -23.18 23.30
C ASN A 23 -9.58 -23.01 24.82
N GLU A 24 -9.84 -24.08 25.54
CA GLU A 24 -9.76 -24.12 27.01
C GLU A 24 -8.35 -23.80 27.53
N GLU A 25 -7.31 -24.37 26.88
CA GLU A 25 -5.91 -24.10 27.26
C GLU A 25 -5.55 -22.63 27.12
N ALA A 26 -6.06 -21.94 26.07
CA ALA A 26 -5.85 -20.51 25.89
C ALA A 26 -6.50 -19.70 27.04
N ILE A 27 -7.68 -20.08 27.49
CA ILE A 27 -8.33 -19.48 28.66
C ILE A 27 -7.50 -19.70 29.94
N ASP A 28 -6.99 -20.91 30.16
CA ASP A 28 -6.18 -21.21 31.35
C ASP A 28 -4.86 -20.44 31.34
N VAL A 29 -4.18 -20.32 30.21
CA VAL A 29 -2.98 -19.48 30.04
C VAL A 29 -3.27 -18.02 30.25
N THR A 30 -4.43 -17.53 29.77
CA THR A 30 -4.86 -16.13 29.97
C THR A 30 -5.09 -15.85 31.45
N ILE A 31 -5.77 -16.74 32.19
CA ILE A 31 -5.96 -16.62 33.63
C ILE A 31 -4.64 -16.52 34.35
N PHE A 32 -3.72 -17.44 34.02
CA PHE A 32 -2.38 -17.45 34.63
C PHE A 32 -1.61 -16.15 34.36
N SER A 33 -1.64 -15.66 33.14
CA SER A 33 -0.98 -14.41 32.75
C SER A 33 -1.55 -13.20 33.47
N LEU A 34 -2.89 -13.12 33.61
CA LEU A 34 -3.56 -12.06 34.36
C LEU A 34 -3.19 -12.10 35.85
N TYR A 35 -3.12 -13.29 36.43
CA TYR A 35 -2.69 -13.45 37.81
C TYR A 35 -1.24 -13.01 38.01
N LEU A 36 -0.34 -13.39 37.15
CA LEU A 36 1.07 -12.93 37.20
C LEU A 36 1.15 -11.40 37.12
N THR A 37 0.40 -10.80 36.20
CA THR A 37 0.38 -9.34 36.04
C THR A 37 -0.09 -8.64 37.32
N VAL A 38 -1.13 -9.15 37.99
CA VAL A 38 -1.60 -8.56 39.27
C VAL A 38 -0.57 -8.75 40.36
N LEU A 39 0.07 -9.92 40.42
CA LEU A 39 1.09 -10.19 41.43
C LEU A 39 2.32 -9.30 41.30
N ASP A 40 2.64 -8.78 40.11
CA ASP A 40 3.72 -7.81 39.90
C ASP A 40 3.45 -6.46 40.60
N TYR A 41 2.18 -6.14 40.88
CA TYR A 41 1.80 -4.94 41.65
C TYR A 41 1.66 -5.20 43.16
N LYS A 42 1.82 -6.44 43.61
CA LYS A 42 1.68 -6.80 45.04
C LYS A 42 3.05 -6.87 45.74
N ASP A 43 3.10 -6.36 47.00
CA ASP A 43 4.31 -6.52 47.82
C ASP A 43 4.57 -8.02 48.05
N PRO A 44 5.78 -8.53 47.72
CA PRO A 44 6.16 -9.92 47.97
C PRO A 44 5.92 -10.40 49.39
N LYS A 45 6.01 -9.52 50.39
CA LYS A 45 5.77 -9.85 51.81
C LYS A 45 4.32 -10.18 52.12
N SER A 46 3.34 -9.64 51.34
CA SER A 46 1.93 -9.84 51.52
C SER A 46 1.31 -10.88 50.59
N LEU A 47 2.10 -11.54 49.74
CA LEU A 47 1.61 -12.54 48.80
C LEU A 47 0.95 -13.75 49.48
N SER A 48 1.42 -14.17 50.67
CA SER A 48 0.88 -15.34 51.39
C SER A 48 -0.57 -15.13 51.85
N THR A 49 -1.05 -13.91 51.95
CA THR A 49 -2.42 -13.60 52.38
C THR A 49 -3.34 -13.19 51.23
N PHE A 50 -2.77 -12.94 50.06
CA PHE A 50 -3.54 -12.53 48.86
C PHE A 50 -4.17 -13.74 48.18
N THR A 51 -5.48 -13.75 48.04
CA THR A 51 -6.24 -14.81 47.34
C THR A 51 -6.69 -14.29 46.00
N LEU A 52 -6.30 -15.00 44.93
CA LEU A 52 -6.72 -14.69 43.56
C LEU A 52 -8.20 -15.05 43.33
N PRO A 53 -8.98 -14.21 42.62
CA PRO A 53 -10.38 -14.50 42.32
C PRO A 53 -10.50 -15.60 41.27
N ASN A 54 -11.58 -16.39 41.29
CA ASN A 54 -11.85 -17.34 40.22
C ASN A 54 -12.43 -16.60 39.00
N LEU A 55 -11.71 -16.63 37.88
CA LEU A 55 -12.10 -15.98 36.63
C LEU A 55 -12.75 -16.94 35.62
N LYS A 56 -12.43 -18.25 35.66
CA LYS A 56 -12.97 -19.24 34.70
C LYS A 56 -14.47 -19.39 34.86
N GLY A 57 -15.22 -19.20 33.79
CA GLY A 57 -16.67 -19.28 33.76
C GLY A 57 -17.40 -18.11 34.41
N LYS A 58 -16.67 -17.08 34.88
CA LYS A 58 -17.23 -15.81 35.38
C LYS A 58 -16.87 -14.63 34.49
N ASN A 59 -15.60 -14.50 34.19
CA ASN A 59 -15.06 -13.44 33.33
C ASN A 59 -14.47 -14.02 32.04
N LEU A 60 -13.85 -15.20 32.11
CA LEU A 60 -13.18 -15.85 30.99
C LEU A 60 -13.93 -17.14 30.62
N PHE A 61 -14.39 -17.21 29.37
CA PHE A 61 -15.33 -18.22 28.90
C PHE A 61 -14.73 -19.09 27.81
N VAL A 62 -14.78 -20.41 28.02
CA VAL A 62 -14.54 -21.39 26.95
C VAL A 62 -15.81 -21.49 26.12
N SER A 63 -15.87 -20.78 24.98
CA SER A 63 -17.05 -20.72 24.11
C SER A 63 -16.71 -20.29 22.70
N ASP A 64 -17.52 -20.75 21.74
CA ASP A 64 -17.55 -20.13 20.43
C ASP A 64 -18.10 -18.68 20.58
N PHE A 65 -17.43 -17.70 19.98
CA PHE A 65 -17.84 -16.30 20.01
C PHE A 65 -19.24 -16.06 19.42
N PHE A 66 -19.71 -16.98 18.57
CA PHE A 66 -21.03 -16.93 17.93
C PHE A 66 -22.11 -17.74 18.67
N ASP A 67 -21.81 -18.29 19.84
CA ASP A 67 -22.80 -18.91 20.71
C ASP A 67 -23.66 -17.84 21.42
N GLU A 68 -24.77 -17.45 20.75
CA GLU A 68 -25.64 -16.38 21.21
C GLU A 68 -26.33 -16.69 22.54
N GLU A 69 -26.64 -17.95 22.81
CA GLU A 69 -27.32 -18.36 24.05
C GLU A 69 -26.37 -18.26 25.24
N LYS A 70 -25.19 -18.83 25.12
CA LYS A 70 -24.19 -18.87 26.18
C LYS A 70 -23.65 -17.49 26.54
N LEU A 71 -23.52 -16.60 25.56
CA LEU A 71 -22.93 -15.26 25.71
C LEU A 71 -23.97 -14.13 25.84
N ARG A 72 -25.27 -14.47 25.88
CA ARG A 72 -26.36 -13.47 25.88
C ARG A 72 -26.24 -12.42 26.99
N TRP A 73 -25.81 -12.82 28.17
CA TRP A 73 -25.71 -11.94 29.32
C TRP A 73 -24.58 -10.89 29.18
N LEU A 74 -23.52 -11.16 28.40
CA LEU A 74 -22.45 -10.20 28.11
C LEU A 74 -22.95 -8.98 27.33
N SER A 75 -24.02 -9.09 26.55
CA SER A 75 -24.60 -7.96 25.81
C SER A 75 -25.26 -6.92 26.72
N HIS A 76 -25.40 -7.18 28.03
CA HIS A 76 -25.89 -6.24 29.01
C HIS A 76 -24.77 -5.50 29.76
N ILE A 77 -23.49 -5.86 29.49
CA ILE A 77 -22.33 -5.18 30.06
C ILE A 77 -21.94 -4.05 29.10
N ASN A 78 -21.67 -2.88 29.66
CA ASN A 78 -21.14 -1.75 28.90
C ASN A 78 -19.61 -1.87 28.83
N PHE A 79 -19.10 -2.28 27.69
CA PHE A 79 -17.67 -2.36 27.44
C PHE A 79 -17.15 -1.04 26.90
N ASP A 80 -16.00 -0.56 27.42
CA ASP A 80 -15.27 0.56 26.85
C ASP A 80 -14.49 0.12 25.61
N PHE A 81 -13.94 -1.11 25.65
CA PHE A 81 -13.13 -1.67 24.57
C PHE A 81 -13.52 -3.12 24.23
N VAL A 82 -13.58 -3.41 22.94
CA VAL A 82 -13.68 -4.78 22.41
C VAL A 82 -12.47 -5.01 21.51
N ILE A 83 -11.53 -5.85 21.95
CA ILE A 83 -10.28 -6.10 21.24
C ILE A 83 -10.16 -7.56 20.84
N GLY A 84 -9.51 -7.85 19.70
CA GLY A 84 -9.31 -9.22 19.29
C GLY A 84 -8.42 -9.40 18.07
N ASN A 85 -7.91 -10.63 17.97
CA ASN A 85 -7.27 -11.12 16.75
C ASN A 85 -8.09 -12.33 16.26
N PRO A 86 -9.21 -12.11 15.54
CA PRO A 86 -10.05 -13.19 15.07
C PRO A 86 -9.30 -14.11 14.10
N PRO A 87 -9.67 -15.41 14.00
CA PRO A 87 -9.05 -16.32 13.06
C PRO A 87 -9.26 -15.84 11.61
N TRP A 88 -8.27 -16.09 10.75
CA TRP A 88 -8.30 -15.71 9.33
C TRP A 88 -8.54 -16.94 8.44
N GLY A 89 -9.28 -16.74 7.36
CA GLY A 89 -9.52 -17.76 6.35
C GLY A 89 -10.98 -18.04 6.08
N ASN A 90 -11.18 -18.92 5.09
CA ASN A 90 -12.52 -19.29 4.64
C ASN A 90 -13.03 -20.51 5.40
N VAL A 91 -13.97 -20.33 6.30
CA VAL A 91 -14.65 -21.38 7.05
C VAL A 91 -16.05 -21.59 6.48
N LYS A 92 -16.34 -22.80 5.99
CA LYS A 92 -17.57 -23.10 5.24
C LYS A 92 -18.72 -23.63 6.10
N THR A 93 -18.50 -23.80 7.38
CA THR A 93 -19.48 -24.34 8.34
C THR A 93 -19.28 -23.68 9.70
N GLY A 94 -20.28 -23.70 10.57
CA GLY A 94 -20.19 -23.24 11.95
C GLY A 94 -21.14 -22.08 12.28
N LEU A 95 -21.24 -21.79 13.58
CA LEU A 95 -22.17 -20.81 14.14
C LEU A 95 -22.00 -19.42 13.53
N HIS A 96 -20.79 -19.03 13.13
CA HIS A 96 -20.54 -17.73 12.51
C HIS A 96 -21.36 -17.52 11.21
N LEU A 97 -21.58 -18.58 10.42
CA LEU A 97 -22.41 -18.50 9.22
C LEU A 97 -23.89 -18.41 9.53
N GLU A 98 -24.33 -19.14 10.55
CA GLU A 98 -25.70 -19.11 11.03
C GLU A 98 -26.06 -17.71 11.55
N TYR A 99 -25.18 -17.15 12.39
CA TYR A 99 -25.28 -15.77 12.86
C TYR A 99 -25.38 -14.75 11.72
N CYS A 100 -24.46 -14.83 10.76
CA CYS A 100 -24.45 -13.92 9.63
C CYS A 100 -25.72 -14.05 8.76
N LYS A 101 -26.22 -15.27 8.54
CA LYS A 101 -27.49 -15.50 7.82
C LYS A 101 -28.69 -14.91 8.56
N LYS A 102 -28.80 -15.17 9.86
CA LYS A 102 -29.86 -14.69 10.72
C LYS A 102 -29.95 -13.16 10.71
N ASN A 103 -28.79 -12.48 10.76
CA ASN A 103 -28.67 -11.02 10.85
C ASN A 103 -28.53 -10.29 9.50
N GLY A 104 -28.69 -11.01 8.38
CA GLY A 104 -28.66 -10.39 7.06
C GLY A 104 -27.27 -9.98 6.54
N TYR A 105 -26.19 -10.40 7.20
CA TYR A 105 -24.81 -10.13 6.78
C TYR A 105 -24.31 -11.10 5.71
N PHE A 106 -25.10 -12.11 5.36
CA PHE A 106 -24.69 -13.18 4.47
C PHE A 106 -25.47 -13.16 3.15
N ASP A 107 -24.76 -13.19 2.02
CA ASP A 107 -25.29 -13.41 0.69
C ASP A 107 -24.64 -14.66 0.07
N LYS A 108 -25.38 -15.41 -0.75
CA LYS A 108 -25.01 -16.72 -1.35
C LYS A 108 -23.68 -16.72 -2.13
N GLN A 109 -23.12 -15.56 -2.44
CA GLN A 109 -21.87 -15.41 -3.21
C GLN A 109 -20.66 -15.05 -2.36
N GLN A 110 -20.76 -15.07 -1.04
CA GLN A 110 -19.69 -14.58 -0.16
C GLN A 110 -18.57 -15.60 0.06
N ASN A 111 -17.35 -15.10 0.06
CA ASN A 111 -16.24 -15.78 0.71
C ASN A 111 -16.54 -15.85 2.21
N ASN A 112 -16.49 -17.05 2.78
CA ASN A 112 -16.73 -17.34 4.19
C ASN A 112 -15.54 -16.89 5.06
N GLU A 113 -15.05 -15.66 4.87
CA GLU A 113 -13.93 -15.11 5.64
C GLU A 113 -14.37 -14.82 7.07
N ILE A 114 -13.95 -15.67 8.00
CA ILE A 114 -14.45 -15.67 9.37
C ILE A 114 -14.15 -14.37 10.12
N CYS A 115 -13.01 -13.72 9.90
CA CYS A 115 -12.67 -12.47 10.61
C CYS A 115 -13.69 -11.35 10.38
N ARG A 116 -14.40 -11.33 9.23
CA ARG A 116 -15.50 -10.39 8.98
C ARG A 116 -16.70 -10.66 9.86
N SER A 117 -17.00 -11.94 10.11
CA SER A 117 -18.10 -12.33 10.97
C SER A 117 -17.89 -11.85 12.40
N PHE A 118 -16.63 -11.86 12.88
CA PHE A 118 -16.28 -11.30 14.18
C PHE A 118 -16.58 -9.79 14.27
N VAL A 119 -16.26 -9.04 13.22
CA VAL A 119 -16.61 -7.62 13.16
C VAL A 119 -18.12 -7.43 13.20
N PHE A 120 -18.92 -8.23 12.51
CA PHE A 120 -20.37 -8.13 12.58
C PHE A 120 -20.94 -8.46 13.96
N ARG A 121 -20.42 -9.53 14.59
CA ARG A 121 -20.88 -10.02 15.89
C ARG A 121 -20.49 -9.08 17.03
N ALA A 122 -19.34 -8.43 16.96
CA ALA A 122 -18.87 -7.51 17.99
C ALA A 122 -19.87 -6.38 18.28
N LYS A 123 -20.71 -6.00 17.29
CA LYS A 123 -21.79 -5.01 17.48
C LYS A 123 -22.70 -5.35 18.66
N ASP A 124 -22.94 -6.63 18.93
CA ASP A 124 -23.84 -7.09 19.98
C ASP A 124 -23.30 -6.84 21.41
N PHE A 125 -22.01 -6.51 21.52
CA PHE A 125 -21.33 -6.19 22.78
C PHE A 125 -20.94 -4.71 22.88
N CYS A 126 -21.40 -3.87 21.94
CA CYS A 126 -20.99 -2.48 21.84
C CYS A 126 -22.17 -1.53 22.06
N ASN A 127 -21.91 -0.45 22.76
CA ASN A 127 -22.71 0.76 22.75
C ASN A 127 -22.03 1.87 21.92
N GLU A 128 -22.57 3.08 21.92
CA GLU A 128 -22.05 4.21 21.14
C GLU A 128 -20.65 4.69 21.56
N ASN A 129 -20.22 4.42 22.80
CA ASN A 129 -18.93 4.80 23.35
C ASN A 129 -17.88 3.68 23.24
N THR A 130 -18.29 2.47 22.92
CA THR A 130 -17.38 1.32 22.82
C THR A 130 -16.43 1.47 21.63
N VAL A 131 -15.13 1.33 21.89
CA VAL A 131 -14.12 1.29 20.85
C VAL A 131 -13.71 -0.15 20.55
N CYS A 132 -13.92 -0.58 19.31
CA CYS A 132 -13.44 -1.86 18.81
C CYS A 132 -12.03 -1.72 18.22
N CYS A 133 -11.17 -2.73 18.46
CA CYS A 133 -9.85 -2.79 17.85
C CYS A 133 -9.52 -4.23 17.44
N PHE A 134 -9.42 -4.48 16.13
CA PHE A 134 -9.20 -5.82 15.59
C PHE A 134 -7.98 -5.90 14.69
N ILE A 135 -7.22 -7.00 14.83
CA ILE A 135 -6.20 -7.39 13.86
C ILE A 135 -6.89 -8.21 12.76
N LEU A 136 -7.00 -7.65 11.57
CA LEU A 136 -7.72 -8.25 10.46
C LEU A 136 -6.78 -8.57 9.29
N HIS A 137 -7.19 -9.51 8.45
CA HIS A 137 -6.50 -9.76 7.20
C HIS A 137 -6.68 -8.56 6.25
N SER A 138 -5.63 -7.76 6.02
CA SER A 138 -5.73 -6.48 5.29
C SER A 138 -6.23 -6.62 3.84
N LYS A 139 -6.14 -7.81 3.24
CA LYS A 139 -6.71 -8.09 1.92
C LYS A 139 -8.21 -7.76 1.80
N ILE A 140 -8.96 -7.78 2.90
CA ILE A 140 -10.37 -7.37 2.90
C ILE A 140 -10.56 -5.90 2.51
N LEU A 141 -9.54 -5.06 2.76
CA LEU A 141 -9.53 -3.63 2.41
C LEU A 141 -9.25 -3.38 0.92
N TYR A 142 -8.56 -4.29 0.23
CA TYR A 142 -8.09 -4.05 -1.14
C TYR A 142 -8.76 -4.94 -2.19
N ASN A 143 -9.23 -6.14 -1.82
CA ASN A 143 -9.77 -7.10 -2.77
C ASN A 143 -11.01 -6.55 -3.48
N GLN A 144 -11.01 -6.61 -4.83
CA GLN A 144 -12.08 -6.10 -5.70
C GLN A 144 -13.24 -7.08 -5.89
N LYS A 145 -13.30 -8.18 -5.13
CA LYS A 145 -14.46 -9.09 -5.14
C LYS A 145 -15.61 -8.49 -4.33
N GLU A 146 -16.84 -8.75 -4.79
CA GLU A 146 -18.07 -8.26 -4.15
C GLU A 146 -18.15 -8.44 -2.63
N PRO A 147 -17.78 -9.60 -2.04
CA PRO A 147 -17.82 -9.74 -0.58
C PRO A 147 -16.92 -8.76 0.17
N SER A 148 -15.77 -8.38 -0.39
CA SER A 148 -14.87 -7.40 0.23
C SER A 148 -15.39 -5.97 0.07
N LYS A 149 -15.98 -5.63 -1.08
CA LYS A 149 -16.62 -4.33 -1.28
C LYS A 149 -17.79 -4.12 -0.32
N ARG A 150 -18.64 -5.15 -0.13
CA ARG A 150 -19.76 -5.08 0.82
C ARG A 150 -19.28 -4.93 2.26
N PHE A 151 -18.22 -5.62 2.64
CA PHE A 151 -17.63 -5.47 3.96
C PHE A 151 -17.08 -4.04 4.19
N ARG A 152 -16.37 -3.48 3.20
CA ARG A 152 -15.93 -2.07 3.27
C ARG A 152 -17.09 -1.10 3.37
N ASN A 153 -18.14 -1.33 2.57
CA ASN A 153 -19.37 -0.52 2.66
C ASN A 153 -20.01 -0.61 4.05
N PHE A 154 -20.01 -1.80 4.67
CA PHE A 154 -20.48 -1.94 6.05
C PHE A 154 -19.64 -1.11 7.01
N LEU A 155 -18.30 -1.24 6.97
CA LEU A 155 -17.40 -0.46 7.82
C LEU A 155 -17.62 1.05 7.64
N LEU A 156 -17.69 1.52 6.40
CA LEU A 156 -17.83 2.95 6.11
C LEU A 156 -19.18 3.54 6.52
N ASN A 157 -20.26 2.74 6.46
CA ASN A 157 -21.62 3.22 6.73
C ASN A 157 -22.11 2.95 8.16
N LYS A 158 -21.54 1.96 8.85
CA LYS A 158 -22.03 1.49 10.15
C LYS A 158 -21.02 1.69 11.27
N THR A 159 -19.88 2.29 10.95
CA THR A 159 -18.85 2.58 11.95
C THR A 159 -18.21 3.94 11.71
N LYS A 160 -17.75 4.56 12.78
CA LYS A 160 -16.79 5.66 12.78
C LYS A 160 -15.41 5.03 12.91
N ILE A 161 -14.63 5.05 11.84
CA ILE A 161 -13.28 4.47 11.85
C ILE A 161 -12.33 5.51 12.45
N HIS A 162 -11.68 5.16 13.57
CA HIS A 162 -10.72 6.05 14.24
C HIS A 162 -9.33 5.94 13.61
N SER A 163 -8.84 4.72 13.47
CA SER A 163 -7.51 4.50 12.92
C SER A 163 -7.39 3.17 12.17
N ILE A 164 -6.46 3.15 11.22
CA ILE A 164 -6.04 1.95 10.51
C ILE A 164 -4.50 1.92 10.51
N ILE A 165 -3.92 0.83 11.01
CA ILE A 165 -2.48 0.59 10.92
C ILE A 165 -2.26 -0.57 9.94
N GLU A 166 -1.74 -0.24 8.77
CA GLU A 166 -1.46 -1.17 7.69
C GLU A 166 -0.04 -1.75 7.83
N MET A 167 0.05 -3.06 8.02
CA MET A 167 1.31 -3.75 8.31
C MET A 167 1.72 -4.77 7.24
N SER A 168 1.04 -4.80 6.09
CA SER A 168 1.27 -5.82 5.05
C SER A 168 2.73 -5.92 4.63
N SER A 169 3.40 -4.79 4.46
CA SER A 169 4.79 -4.73 4.01
C SER A 169 5.79 -5.22 5.06
N VAL A 170 5.44 -5.11 6.35
CA VAL A 170 6.29 -5.47 7.50
C VAL A 170 5.79 -6.71 8.25
N ARG A 171 4.75 -7.39 7.75
CA ARG A 171 4.09 -8.50 8.45
C ARG A 171 5.01 -9.60 8.96
N LYS A 172 6.07 -9.92 8.22
CA LYS A 172 7.03 -10.97 8.60
C LYS A 172 7.88 -10.63 9.81
N LEU A 173 7.95 -9.34 10.19
CA LEU A 173 8.58 -8.93 11.45
C LEU A 173 7.63 -9.02 12.63
N VAL A 174 6.36 -8.69 12.38
CA VAL A 174 5.34 -8.67 13.43
C VAL A 174 4.89 -10.11 13.74
N PHE A 175 4.83 -10.96 12.71
CA PHE A 175 4.37 -12.35 12.81
C PHE A 175 5.38 -13.29 12.14
N GLU A 176 6.15 -14.03 12.92
CA GLU A 176 7.24 -14.91 12.43
C GLU A 176 6.81 -15.90 11.34
N ASN A 177 5.57 -16.41 11.40
CA ASN A 177 5.05 -17.45 10.51
C ASN A 177 3.87 -17.00 9.64
N ALA A 178 3.54 -15.69 9.59
CA ALA A 178 2.40 -15.23 8.83
C ALA A 178 2.77 -14.79 7.41
N ASP A 179 2.29 -15.52 6.42
CA ASP A 179 2.33 -15.09 5.01
C ASP A 179 1.22 -14.09 4.68
N ALA A 180 0.14 -14.08 5.46
CA ALA A 180 -1.02 -13.25 5.22
C ALA A 180 -0.78 -11.79 5.65
N PRO A 181 -1.18 -10.82 4.82
CA PRO A 181 -1.08 -9.40 5.15
C PRO A 181 -2.05 -9.02 6.26
N ALA A 182 -1.62 -8.14 7.18
CA ALA A 182 -2.36 -7.74 8.37
C ALA A 182 -2.57 -6.24 8.44
N ALA A 183 -3.72 -5.83 9.02
CA ALA A 183 -4.01 -4.47 9.43
C ALA A 183 -4.70 -4.47 10.79
N ILE A 184 -4.42 -3.46 11.61
CA ILE A 184 -5.18 -3.17 12.83
C ILE A 184 -6.21 -2.10 12.48
N ILE A 185 -7.47 -2.33 12.81
CA ILE A 185 -8.55 -1.37 12.56
C ILE A 185 -9.21 -1.04 13.89
N SER A 186 -9.24 0.26 14.25
CA SER A 186 -9.95 0.77 15.41
C SER A 186 -11.16 1.58 14.96
N PHE A 187 -12.33 1.27 15.53
CA PHE A 187 -13.61 1.89 15.16
C PHE A 187 -14.65 1.80 16.29
N SER A 188 -15.66 2.65 16.24
CA SER A 188 -16.89 2.52 17.03
C SER A 188 -18.09 2.31 16.12
N TYR A 189 -19.08 1.52 16.54
CA TYR A 189 -20.34 1.43 15.81
C TYR A 189 -21.11 2.74 15.93
N SER A 190 -21.71 3.17 14.84
CA SER A 190 -22.48 4.39 14.78
C SER A 190 -23.63 4.23 13.78
N GLU A 191 -24.82 4.68 14.18
CA GLU A 191 -25.98 4.80 13.28
C GLU A 191 -26.00 6.17 12.60
N GLU A 192 -25.16 7.11 13.01
CA GLU A 192 -25.04 8.44 12.42
C GLU A 192 -24.24 8.40 11.10
N ASN A 193 -24.39 9.49 10.34
CA ASN A 193 -23.62 9.68 9.13
C ASN A 193 -22.18 10.13 9.49
N ASN A 194 -21.21 9.25 9.34
CA ASN A 194 -19.81 9.51 9.66
C ASN A 194 -18.97 9.95 8.44
N LEU A 195 -19.57 10.55 7.43
CA LEU A 195 -18.88 10.89 6.18
C LEU A 195 -17.77 11.95 6.37
N ASP A 196 -17.94 12.86 7.33
CA ASP A 196 -16.95 13.91 7.64
C ASP A 196 -15.86 13.42 8.60
N ASN A 197 -15.90 12.14 8.99
CA ASN A 197 -14.89 11.57 9.86
C ASN A 197 -13.53 11.48 9.17
N ILE A 198 -12.49 11.86 9.90
CA ILE A 198 -11.10 11.74 9.47
C ILE A 198 -10.47 10.51 10.11
N ILE A 199 -10.01 9.62 9.28
CA ILE A 199 -9.34 8.37 9.68
C ILE A 199 -7.83 8.64 9.81
N ASN A 200 -7.25 8.30 10.96
CA ASN A 200 -5.80 8.25 11.10
C ASN A 200 -5.28 6.96 10.45
N TYR A 201 -4.69 7.08 9.26
CA TYR A 201 -4.20 5.95 8.49
C TYR A 201 -2.67 5.89 8.52
N THR A 202 -2.12 4.86 9.14
CA THR A 202 -0.68 4.63 9.20
C THR A 202 -0.31 3.44 8.32
N SER A 203 0.51 3.67 7.29
CA SER A 203 1.02 2.63 6.40
C SER A 203 2.49 2.36 6.70
N ILE A 204 2.76 1.33 7.51
CA ILE A 204 4.13 0.98 7.89
C ILE A 204 4.84 0.33 6.69
N LYS A 205 6.00 0.90 6.30
CA LYS A 205 6.80 0.43 5.16
C LYS A 205 8.16 -0.09 5.62
N PRO A 206 8.75 -1.05 4.90
CA PRO A 206 10.14 -1.44 5.17
C PRO A 206 11.06 -0.27 4.82
N ASN A 207 12.02 0.00 5.70
CA ASN A 207 13.06 0.99 5.50
C ASN A 207 14.43 0.42 5.89
N ILE A 208 15.50 1.22 5.79
CA ILE A 208 16.85 0.76 6.09
C ILE A 208 17.00 0.31 7.55
N PHE A 209 16.34 0.98 8.49
CA PHE A 209 16.42 0.67 9.92
C PHE A 209 15.82 -0.70 10.23
N PHE A 210 14.73 -1.05 9.53
CA PHE A 210 14.12 -2.35 9.59
C PHE A 210 15.12 -3.47 9.27
N LYS A 211 15.92 -3.29 8.22
CA LYS A 211 16.84 -4.31 7.73
C LYS A 211 18.11 -4.42 8.56
N LEU A 212 18.62 -3.28 9.05
CA LEU A 212 19.87 -3.25 9.81
C LEU A 212 19.67 -3.62 11.28
N PHE A 213 18.55 -3.20 11.87
CA PHE A 213 18.35 -3.27 13.32
C PHE A 213 17.12 -4.08 13.74
N ASN A 214 16.34 -4.62 12.78
CA ASN A 214 15.08 -5.31 13.04
C ASN A 214 14.09 -4.43 13.82
N VAL A 215 14.06 -3.12 13.53
CA VAL A 215 13.27 -2.10 14.21
C VAL A 215 12.25 -1.54 13.23
N ILE A 216 11.00 -1.41 13.66
CA ILE A 216 9.96 -0.72 12.89
C ILE A 216 10.10 0.78 13.15
N VAL A 217 10.37 1.53 12.08
CA VAL A 217 10.41 3.00 12.11
C VAL A 217 9.25 3.52 11.27
N ILE A 218 8.38 4.29 11.90
CA ILE A 218 7.26 5.00 11.24
C ILE A 218 7.79 6.37 10.83
N GLU A 219 7.78 6.65 9.54
CA GLU A 219 8.18 7.94 8.99
C GLU A 219 6.97 8.90 8.97
N LYS A 220 7.23 10.22 8.95
CA LYS A 220 6.19 11.25 8.90
C LYS A 220 5.15 10.95 7.80
N ASN A 221 5.62 10.64 6.61
CA ASN A 221 4.78 10.38 5.44
C ASN A 221 4.08 9.01 5.43
N ASP A 222 4.31 8.17 6.43
CA ASP A 222 3.55 6.93 6.65
C ASP A 222 2.20 7.20 7.33
N ILE A 223 2.06 8.34 8.00
CA ILE A 223 0.85 8.78 8.69
C ILE A 223 0.07 9.69 7.74
N LYS A 224 -1.21 9.40 7.55
CA LYS A 224 -2.12 10.12 6.66
C LYS A 224 -3.46 10.33 7.33
N TYR A 225 -4.07 11.45 7.06
CA TYR A 225 -5.41 11.78 7.49
C TYR A 225 -6.36 11.66 6.30
N VAL A 226 -7.29 10.70 6.37
CA VAL A 226 -8.10 10.29 5.22
C VAL A 226 -9.58 10.48 5.54
N GLU A 227 -10.29 11.24 4.73
CA GLU A 227 -11.74 11.38 4.86
C GLU A 227 -12.45 10.04 4.61
N GLN A 228 -13.32 9.63 5.53
CA GLN A 228 -14.11 8.40 5.39
C GLN A 228 -14.98 8.43 4.14
N ASN A 229 -15.52 9.59 3.79
CA ASN A 229 -16.31 9.84 2.59
C ASN A 229 -15.52 9.60 1.28
N MET A 230 -14.24 9.95 1.25
CA MET A 230 -13.38 9.72 0.10
C MET A 230 -13.24 8.23 -0.19
N LEU A 231 -13.05 7.40 0.83
CA LEU A 231 -13.00 5.93 0.69
C LEU A 231 -14.35 5.32 0.27
N MET A 232 -15.47 5.96 0.62
CA MET A 232 -16.79 5.55 0.16
C MET A 232 -17.02 5.87 -1.31
N LYS A 233 -16.59 7.04 -1.77
CA LYS A 233 -16.72 7.46 -3.17
C LYS A 233 -15.82 6.69 -4.12
N PHE A 234 -14.60 6.34 -3.66
CA PHE A 234 -13.56 5.77 -4.49
C PHE A 234 -12.99 4.48 -3.89
N ASP A 235 -13.59 3.35 -4.22
CA ASP A 235 -13.15 2.03 -3.71
C ASP A 235 -11.68 1.70 -4.07
N TRP A 236 -11.16 2.20 -5.17
CA TRP A 236 -9.75 2.06 -5.54
C TRP A 236 -8.80 2.84 -4.61
N ALA A 237 -9.27 3.88 -3.94
CA ALA A 237 -8.46 4.71 -3.05
C ALA A 237 -7.89 3.92 -1.86
N TRP A 238 -8.58 2.88 -1.40
CA TRP A 238 -8.06 1.98 -0.36
C TRP A 238 -6.67 1.45 -0.64
N LYS A 239 -6.38 1.13 -1.91
CA LYS A 239 -5.04 0.65 -2.29
C LYS A 239 -4.06 1.80 -2.48
N THR A 240 -4.50 2.90 -3.06
CA THR A 240 -3.66 4.07 -3.32
C THR A 240 -3.11 4.67 -2.03
N ILE A 241 -3.92 4.81 -0.97
CA ILE A 241 -3.46 5.39 0.30
C ILE A 241 -2.38 4.56 1.01
N VAL A 242 -2.17 3.30 0.66
CA VAL A 242 -1.08 2.50 1.23
C VAL A 242 0.27 3.12 0.87
N TYR A 243 0.48 3.48 -0.38
CA TYR A 243 1.76 3.98 -0.90
C TYR A 243 1.72 5.43 -1.34
N GLY A 244 0.58 5.88 -1.87
CA GLY A 244 0.40 7.22 -2.44
C GLY A 244 0.14 8.30 -1.40
N PHE A 245 0.30 9.54 -1.84
CA PHE A 245 -0.02 10.76 -1.11
C PHE A 245 -1.35 11.36 -1.63
N SER A 246 -1.78 12.50 -1.09
CA SER A 246 -2.95 13.24 -1.57
C SER A 246 -2.85 13.63 -3.06
N ASN A 247 -1.65 13.96 -3.51
CA ASN A 247 -1.35 14.28 -4.91
C ASN A 247 -1.58 13.06 -5.83
N ASP A 248 -1.24 11.85 -5.37
CA ASP A 248 -1.49 10.60 -6.12
C ASP A 248 -2.99 10.31 -6.24
N LEU A 249 -3.77 10.56 -5.19
CA LEU A 249 -5.23 10.42 -5.24
C LEU A 249 -5.84 11.37 -6.26
N THR A 250 -5.40 12.62 -6.28
CA THR A 250 -5.81 13.64 -7.25
C THR A 250 -5.41 13.24 -8.68
N LEU A 251 -4.17 12.81 -8.87
CA LEU A 251 -3.65 12.35 -10.14
C LEU A 251 -4.47 11.18 -10.70
N ILE A 252 -4.70 10.14 -9.89
CA ILE A 252 -5.45 8.96 -10.33
C ILE A 252 -6.92 9.30 -10.62
N THR A 253 -7.52 10.20 -9.83
CA THR A 253 -8.87 10.72 -10.09
C THR A 253 -8.94 11.39 -11.48
N ASN A 254 -7.97 12.25 -11.79
CA ASN A 254 -7.88 12.93 -13.08
C ASN A 254 -7.64 11.94 -14.23
N LEU A 255 -6.73 10.99 -14.06
CA LEU A 255 -6.48 9.95 -15.06
C LEU A 255 -7.75 9.14 -15.38
N LYS A 256 -8.49 8.72 -14.36
CA LYS A 256 -9.75 7.99 -14.54
C LYS A 256 -10.86 8.84 -15.15
N LYS A 257 -10.81 10.15 -15.00
CA LYS A 257 -11.80 11.08 -15.55
C LYS A 257 -11.53 11.42 -17.03
N PHE A 258 -10.27 11.58 -17.40
CA PHE A 258 -9.91 12.16 -18.71
C PHE A 258 -9.46 11.10 -19.72
N PHE A 259 -9.09 9.90 -19.30
CA PHE A 259 -8.65 8.84 -20.21
C PHE A 259 -9.60 7.66 -20.17
N CYS A 260 -9.81 7.02 -21.34
CA CYS A 260 -10.50 5.75 -21.41
C CYS A 260 -9.62 4.63 -20.80
N THR A 261 -10.22 3.49 -20.49
CA THR A 261 -9.50 2.33 -19.97
C THR A 261 -8.92 1.48 -21.11
N ILE A 262 -7.97 0.58 -20.78
CA ILE A 262 -7.52 -0.45 -21.74
C ILE A 262 -8.70 -1.30 -22.21
N SER A 263 -9.66 -1.62 -21.31
CA SER A 263 -10.89 -2.37 -21.67
C SER A 263 -11.66 -1.65 -22.75
N ASP A 264 -11.97 -0.36 -22.56
CA ASP A 264 -12.69 0.46 -23.55
C ASP A 264 -11.96 0.51 -24.90
N ALA A 265 -10.63 0.60 -24.87
CA ALA A 265 -9.82 0.64 -26.08
C ALA A 265 -9.84 -0.70 -26.84
N ILE A 266 -9.85 -1.81 -26.12
CA ILE A 266 -9.94 -3.16 -26.68
C ILE A 266 -11.32 -3.40 -27.30
N GLU A 267 -12.39 -3.02 -26.61
CA GLU A 267 -13.78 -3.21 -27.09
C GLU A 267 -14.08 -2.45 -28.39
N LYS A 268 -13.40 -1.32 -28.61
CA LYS A 268 -13.51 -0.52 -29.84
C LYS A 268 -12.80 -1.12 -31.04
N GLN A 269 -11.98 -2.18 -30.86
CA GLN A 269 -11.20 -2.78 -31.94
C GLN A 269 -12.06 -3.61 -32.91
N LYS A 270 -11.73 -3.54 -34.21
CA LYS A 270 -12.36 -4.35 -35.27
C LYS A 270 -11.25 -4.98 -36.13
N PRO A 271 -11.24 -6.31 -36.30
CA PRO A 271 -12.14 -7.30 -35.70
C PRO A 271 -11.99 -7.38 -34.17
N PRO A 272 -12.97 -7.98 -33.46
CA PRO A 272 -12.94 -8.08 -32.01
C PRO A 272 -11.67 -8.79 -31.51
N ILE A 273 -11.10 -8.28 -30.42
CA ILE A 273 -9.97 -8.87 -29.72
C ILE A 273 -10.48 -9.95 -28.76
N ILE A 274 -9.82 -11.10 -28.74
CA ILE A 274 -10.09 -12.20 -27.84
C ILE A 274 -9.08 -12.18 -26.71
N MET A 275 -9.56 -12.21 -25.47
CA MET A 275 -8.69 -12.21 -24.29
C MET A 275 -8.92 -13.44 -23.41
N GLY A 276 -7.87 -13.93 -22.78
CA GLY A 276 -7.99 -15.02 -21.82
C GLY A 276 -6.67 -15.37 -21.14
N ALA A 277 -6.80 -16.06 -20.00
CA ALA A 277 -5.68 -16.73 -19.39
C ALA A 277 -5.42 -18.06 -20.11
N GLY A 278 -4.18 -18.55 -20.09
CA GLY A 278 -3.82 -19.83 -20.68
C GLY A 278 -4.46 -21.03 -19.96
N VAL A 279 -4.02 -22.23 -20.30
CA VAL A 279 -4.52 -23.52 -19.80
C VAL A 279 -4.36 -23.61 -18.29
N GLU A 280 -5.39 -24.08 -17.61
CA GLU A 280 -5.39 -24.26 -16.17
C GLU A 280 -5.26 -25.74 -15.80
N TYR A 281 -4.25 -26.06 -14.99
CA TYR A 281 -4.03 -27.35 -14.38
C TYR A 281 -4.62 -27.36 -12.97
N HIS A 282 -5.25 -28.47 -12.58
CA HIS A 282 -5.73 -28.70 -11.21
C HIS A 282 -5.81 -30.19 -10.96
N ASP A 283 -5.79 -30.61 -9.70
CA ASP A 283 -6.08 -32.01 -9.32
C ASP A 283 -7.51 -32.35 -9.71
N GLY A 284 -7.71 -33.48 -10.40
CA GLY A 284 -8.99 -33.88 -10.94
C GLY A 284 -9.29 -33.31 -12.34
N ASP A 285 -8.28 -33.02 -13.13
CA ASP A 285 -8.36 -32.56 -14.54
C ASP A 285 -9.34 -33.40 -15.38
N LYS A 286 -10.37 -32.78 -15.96
CA LYS A 286 -11.47 -33.47 -16.64
C LYS A 286 -11.67 -33.07 -18.10
N GLN A 287 -11.28 -31.86 -18.52
CA GLN A 287 -11.50 -31.39 -19.90
C GLN A 287 -10.44 -31.97 -20.85
N ASP A 288 -10.88 -32.43 -22.00
CA ASP A 288 -9.99 -32.91 -23.06
C ASP A 288 -9.13 -31.77 -23.63
N ALA A 289 -7.82 -31.97 -23.63
CA ALA A 289 -6.82 -31.06 -24.16
C ALA A 289 -5.97 -31.72 -25.28
N SER A 290 -6.40 -32.84 -25.84
CA SER A 290 -5.69 -33.60 -26.87
C SER A 290 -5.30 -32.75 -28.07
N HIS A 291 -6.11 -31.73 -28.40
CA HIS A 291 -5.85 -30.77 -29.48
C HIS A 291 -4.63 -29.86 -29.22
N LEU A 292 -4.10 -29.84 -28.01
CA LEU A 292 -2.91 -29.06 -27.60
C LEU A 292 -1.65 -29.92 -27.49
N LEU A 293 -1.77 -31.25 -27.52
CA LEU A 293 -0.63 -32.16 -27.41
C LEU A 293 0.46 -31.86 -28.45
N ASN A 294 1.70 -31.99 -28.00
CA ASN A 294 2.92 -31.76 -28.78
C ASN A 294 3.09 -30.36 -29.36
N LYS A 295 2.32 -29.38 -28.90
CA LYS A 295 2.52 -27.96 -29.24
C LYS A 295 3.52 -27.32 -28.27
N ARG A 296 4.21 -26.29 -28.77
CA ARG A 296 5.18 -25.52 -27.97
C ARG A 296 4.47 -24.83 -26.81
N LEU A 297 4.79 -25.23 -25.58
CA LEU A 297 4.31 -24.62 -24.34
C LEU A 297 5.32 -23.59 -23.87
N LEU A 298 4.97 -22.32 -23.92
CA LEU A 298 5.82 -21.22 -23.51
C LEU A 298 5.95 -21.17 -21.99
N ASP A 299 7.18 -21.05 -21.49
CA ASP A 299 7.41 -20.85 -20.06
C ASP A 299 6.94 -19.45 -19.62
N SER A 300 6.13 -19.37 -18.54
CA SER A 300 5.58 -18.11 -18.09
C SER A 300 6.56 -17.21 -17.32
N LYS A 301 7.67 -17.76 -16.83
CA LYS A 301 8.70 -17.00 -16.10
C LYS A 301 9.81 -16.52 -17.03
N LYS A 302 10.26 -17.38 -17.95
CA LYS A 302 11.43 -17.16 -18.81
C LYS A 302 11.08 -16.91 -20.28
N GLY A 303 9.86 -17.25 -20.70
CA GLY A 303 9.44 -17.18 -22.12
C GLY A 303 8.98 -15.78 -22.55
N VAL A 304 8.60 -14.90 -21.63
CA VAL A 304 8.23 -13.51 -21.93
C VAL A 304 9.09 -12.56 -21.14
N ASP A 305 9.85 -11.76 -21.83
CA ASP A 305 10.61 -10.64 -21.28
C ASP A 305 9.96 -9.32 -21.70
N HIS A 306 10.53 -8.18 -21.27
CA HIS A 306 10.10 -6.86 -21.71
C HIS A 306 10.24 -6.72 -23.23
N PHE A 307 9.16 -6.42 -23.93
CA PHE A 307 9.03 -6.23 -25.38
C PHE A 307 9.28 -7.48 -26.25
N PHE A 308 9.75 -8.59 -25.70
CA PHE A 308 10.27 -9.72 -26.47
C PHE A 308 9.77 -11.08 -25.93
N VAL A 309 9.49 -12.03 -26.85
CA VAL A 309 9.21 -13.43 -26.51
C VAL A 309 10.44 -14.27 -26.81
N ASN A 310 11.01 -14.88 -25.77
CA ASN A 310 12.12 -15.82 -25.92
C ASN A 310 11.56 -17.21 -26.28
N SER A 311 11.51 -17.48 -27.58
CA SER A 311 10.94 -18.71 -28.12
C SER A 311 11.77 -19.97 -27.82
N ASN A 312 13.01 -19.83 -27.33
CA ASN A 312 13.87 -20.94 -26.91
C ASN A 312 13.38 -21.51 -25.54
N ASN A 313 12.70 -20.72 -24.73
CA ASN A 313 12.15 -21.16 -23.44
C ASN A 313 10.77 -21.82 -23.61
N THR A 314 10.74 -22.93 -24.34
CA THR A 314 9.53 -23.73 -24.57
C THR A 314 9.77 -25.19 -24.24
N THR A 315 8.68 -25.86 -23.85
CA THR A 315 8.60 -27.32 -23.73
C THR A 315 7.42 -27.82 -24.56
N LEU A 316 7.27 -29.13 -24.69
CA LEU A 316 6.10 -29.69 -25.37
C LEU A 316 4.95 -29.84 -24.38
N PHE A 317 3.76 -29.46 -24.81
CA PHE A 317 2.53 -29.67 -24.03
C PHE A 317 2.19 -31.16 -24.03
N SER A 318 2.16 -31.78 -22.84
CA SER A 318 2.10 -33.25 -22.69
C SER A 318 0.83 -33.78 -22.01
N LYS A 319 -0.08 -32.88 -21.51
CA LYS A 319 -1.29 -33.32 -20.81
C LYS A 319 -2.48 -33.48 -21.74
N SER A 320 -3.09 -34.66 -21.78
CA SER A 320 -4.32 -34.93 -22.53
C SER A 320 -5.57 -34.42 -21.84
N LYS A 321 -5.55 -34.23 -20.51
CA LYS A 321 -6.65 -33.70 -19.70
C LYS A 321 -6.18 -32.56 -18.81
N VAL A 322 -6.99 -31.53 -18.67
CA VAL A 322 -6.73 -30.33 -17.87
C VAL A 322 -8.01 -29.81 -17.20
N HIS A 323 -7.89 -28.94 -16.21
CA HIS A 323 -9.06 -28.33 -15.56
C HIS A 323 -9.83 -27.42 -16.53
N ARG A 324 -9.11 -26.56 -17.29
CA ARG A 324 -9.68 -25.70 -18.36
C ARG A 324 -8.74 -25.66 -19.55
N THR A 325 -9.19 -26.20 -20.67
CA THR A 325 -8.34 -26.36 -21.88
C THR A 325 -8.21 -25.09 -22.70
N ARG A 326 -9.18 -24.22 -22.73
CA ARG A 326 -9.31 -23.04 -23.59
C ARG A 326 -9.53 -23.37 -25.07
N GLU A 327 -10.08 -22.40 -25.78
CA GLU A 327 -10.29 -22.52 -27.21
C GLU A 327 -8.96 -22.43 -27.97
N LYS A 328 -8.83 -23.24 -29.02
CA LYS A 328 -7.65 -23.28 -29.89
C LYS A 328 -7.32 -21.92 -30.50
N MET A 329 -8.34 -21.10 -30.74
CA MET A 329 -8.22 -19.78 -31.36
C MET A 329 -7.45 -18.79 -30.48
N LEU A 330 -7.52 -18.92 -29.13
CA LEU A 330 -6.78 -18.09 -28.20
C LEU A 330 -5.25 -18.23 -28.38
N PHE A 331 -4.78 -19.42 -28.80
CA PHE A 331 -3.37 -19.73 -29.00
C PHE A 331 -2.91 -19.51 -30.47
N SER A 332 -3.68 -18.78 -31.25
CA SER A 332 -3.33 -18.47 -32.65
C SER A 332 -2.89 -17.01 -32.76
N PRO A 333 -1.62 -16.72 -33.15
CA PRO A 333 -1.13 -15.36 -33.27
C PRO A 333 -1.87 -14.55 -34.35
N PRO A 334 -1.70 -13.22 -34.44
CA PRO A 334 -0.85 -12.39 -33.56
C PRO A 334 -1.51 -12.10 -32.22
N TYR A 335 -0.69 -11.94 -31.21
CA TYR A 335 -1.18 -11.61 -29.86
C TYR A 335 -0.12 -10.88 -29.01
N VAL A 336 -0.59 -10.23 -27.96
CA VAL A 336 0.23 -9.76 -26.83
C VAL A 336 0.17 -10.81 -25.73
N LEU A 337 1.33 -11.23 -25.26
CA LEU A 337 1.52 -12.15 -24.13
C LEU A 337 2.03 -11.38 -22.92
N THR A 338 1.44 -11.63 -21.76
CA THR A 338 1.83 -10.94 -20.53
C THR A 338 1.65 -11.86 -19.32
N PRO A 339 2.73 -12.22 -18.58
CA PRO A 339 2.65 -13.03 -17.37
C PRO A 339 1.85 -12.34 -16.25
N THR A 340 1.20 -13.11 -15.38
CA THR A 340 0.53 -12.57 -14.18
C THR A 340 1.51 -12.00 -13.15
N GLY A 341 2.73 -12.57 -13.06
CA GLY A 341 3.79 -12.03 -12.22
C GLY A 341 4.42 -10.79 -12.85
N VAL A 342 4.74 -9.81 -12.02
CA VAL A 342 5.56 -8.65 -12.41
C VAL A 342 7.04 -8.96 -12.21
N ASN A 343 7.91 -8.09 -12.70
CA ASN A 343 9.32 -8.16 -12.36
C ASN A 343 9.49 -7.80 -10.88
N CYS A 344 10.07 -8.71 -10.09
CA CYS A 344 10.22 -8.54 -8.65
C CYS A 344 11.18 -7.38 -8.27
N ASN A 345 12.02 -6.94 -9.21
CA ASN A 345 13.03 -5.92 -8.95
C ASN A 345 12.51 -4.48 -9.09
N ASN A 346 11.52 -4.26 -9.95
CA ASN A 346 11.05 -2.91 -10.29
C ASN A 346 9.54 -2.82 -10.55
N TYR A 347 8.80 -3.87 -10.24
CA TYR A 347 7.37 -4.03 -10.47
C TYR A 347 6.90 -3.77 -11.92
N LYS A 348 7.84 -3.70 -12.89
CA LYS A 348 7.49 -3.57 -14.30
C LYS A 348 6.68 -4.75 -14.80
N ILE A 349 5.65 -4.45 -15.55
CA ILE A 349 4.87 -5.43 -16.29
C ILE A 349 5.73 -5.93 -17.44
N ARG A 350 5.83 -7.25 -17.62
CA ARG A 350 6.41 -7.84 -18.80
C ARG A 350 5.31 -8.08 -19.82
N ALA A 351 5.41 -7.48 -20.97
CA ALA A 351 4.50 -7.69 -22.07
C ALA A 351 5.26 -7.75 -23.39
N ALA A 352 4.88 -8.66 -24.28
CA ALA A 352 5.52 -8.81 -25.58
C ALA A 352 4.52 -9.18 -26.66
N PHE A 353 4.72 -8.63 -27.85
CA PHE A 353 4.04 -9.07 -29.06
C PHE A 353 4.65 -10.36 -29.61
N SER A 354 3.82 -11.24 -30.16
CA SER A 354 4.29 -12.42 -30.87
C SER A 354 3.42 -12.79 -32.05
N ASP A 355 4.09 -13.15 -33.15
CA ASP A 355 3.56 -13.76 -34.36
C ASP A 355 3.82 -15.28 -34.41
N GLU A 356 4.51 -15.85 -33.42
CA GLU A 356 4.75 -17.27 -33.27
C GLU A 356 3.65 -17.96 -32.42
N LYS A 357 3.43 -19.24 -32.69
CA LYS A 357 2.37 -20.01 -32.03
C LYS A 357 2.85 -20.73 -30.78
N PHE A 358 2.21 -20.42 -29.64
CA PHE A 358 2.47 -21.04 -28.34
C PHE A 358 1.19 -21.45 -27.65
N VAL A 359 1.27 -22.50 -26.83
CA VAL A 359 0.32 -22.76 -25.75
C VAL A 359 0.88 -22.11 -24.48
N CYS A 360 0.02 -21.57 -23.63
CA CYS A 360 0.43 -20.92 -22.39
C CYS A 360 -0.37 -21.49 -21.20
N LYS A 361 0.24 -21.49 -19.99
CA LYS A 361 -0.43 -21.81 -18.72
C LYS A 361 -1.26 -20.62 -18.23
N LYS A 362 -2.17 -20.82 -17.28
CA LYS A 362 -3.03 -19.78 -16.69
C LYS A 362 -2.30 -18.58 -16.09
N THR A 363 -1.02 -18.73 -15.81
CA THR A 363 -0.14 -17.65 -15.36
C THR A 363 0.28 -16.68 -16.47
N MET A 364 -0.23 -16.89 -17.70
CA MET A 364 -0.05 -16.01 -18.84
C MET A 364 -1.40 -15.50 -19.32
N TYR A 365 -1.53 -14.19 -19.48
CA TYR A 365 -2.64 -13.57 -20.18
C TYR A 365 -2.32 -13.39 -21.66
N ILE A 366 -3.31 -13.59 -22.50
CA ILE A 366 -3.24 -13.56 -23.94
C ILE A 366 -4.25 -12.54 -24.44
N ILE A 367 -3.81 -11.59 -25.23
CA ILE A 367 -4.66 -10.59 -25.91
C ILE A 367 -4.47 -10.81 -27.41
N LYS A 368 -5.41 -11.55 -28.03
CA LYS A 368 -5.32 -12.04 -29.40
C LYS A 368 -6.16 -11.19 -30.34
N GLY A 369 -5.60 -10.79 -31.46
CA GLY A 369 -6.30 -10.05 -32.51
C GLY A 369 -5.89 -10.47 -33.92
N SER A 370 -5.72 -9.50 -34.81
CA SER A 370 -5.35 -9.67 -36.22
C SER A 370 -4.15 -8.78 -36.58
N GLU A 371 -3.49 -9.05 -37.70
CA GLU A 371 -2.38 -8.23 -38.21
C GLU A 371 -2.77 -6.76 -38.42
N LYS A 372 -4.02 -6.48 -38.74
CA LYS A 372 -4.51 -5.10 -38.89
C LYS A 372 -4.41 -4.29 -37.59
N GLN A 373 -4.31 -4.95 -36.45
CA GLN A 373 -4.22 -4.35 -35.12
C GLN A 373 -2.78 -4.29 -34.57
N ARG A 374 -1.76 -4.58 -35.41
CA ARG A 374 -0.35 -4.60 -35.00
C ARG A 374 0.07 -3.30 -34.30
N SER A 375 -0.29 -2.14 -34.87
CA SER A 375 0.05 -0.85 -34.26
C SER A 375 -0.60 -0.64 -32.88
N PHE A 376 -1.85 -1.11 -32.71
CA PHE A 376 -2.53 -1.12 -31.42
C PHE A 376 -1.79 -2.01 -30.41
N PHE A 377 -1.36 -3.20 -30.82
CA PHE A 377 -0.62 -4.12 -29.96
C PHE A 377 0.74 -3.58 -29.57
N MET A 378 1.49 -2.96 -30.51
CA MET A 378 2.76 -2.32 -30.19
C MET A 378 2.58 -1.16 -29.21
N ASN A 379 1.56 -0.31 -29.40
CA ASN A 379 1.23 0.74 -28.42
C ASN A 379 0.91 0.13 -27.03
N LEU A 380 0.07 -0.91 -26.97
CA LEU A 380 -0.27 -1.58 -25.71
C LEU A 380 0.96 -2.20 -25.03
N VAL A 381 1.86 -2.84 -25.78
CA VAL A 381 3.11 -3.39 -25.25
C VAL A 381 4.02 -2.29 -24.71
N GLY A 382 4.11 -1.15 -25.40
CA GLY A 382 4.87 0.02 -24.93
C GLY A 382 4.34 0.54 -23.61
N LEU A 383 3.02 0.77 -23.52
CA LEU A 383 2.38 1.23 -22.28
C LEU A 383 2.60 0.24 -21.13
N LEU A 384 2.33 -1.05 -21.34
CA LEU A 384 2.43 -2.08 -20.29
C LEU A 384 3.86 -2.21 -19.74
N ASN A 385 4.89 -2.05 -20.57
CA ASN A 385 6.29 -2.14 -20.14
C ASN A 385 6.84 -0.84 -19.53
N SER A 386 6.09 0.26 -19.57
CA SER A 386 6.54 1.57 -19.10
C SER A 386 6.62 1.65 -17.56
N SER A 387 7.47 2.54 -17.07
CA SER A 387 7.60 2.88 -15.65
C SER A 387 6.30 3.49 -15.10
N PHE A 388 5.55 4.22 -15.92
CA PHE A 388 4.25 4.75 -15.55
C PHE A 388 3.24 3.64 -15.18
N TYR A 389 3.24 2.53 -15.92
CA TYR A 389 2.38 1.40 -15.58
C TYR A 389 2.89 0.60 -14.36
N SER A 390 4.17 0.69 -14.02
CA SER A 390 4.68 0.21 -12.73
C SER A 390 4.15 1.03 -11.57
N TYR A 391 4.12 2.35 -11.72
CA TYR A 391 3.47 3.26 -10.78
C TYR A 391 1.98 2.91 -10.60
N LEU A 392 1.22 2.76 -11.70
CA LEU A 392 -0.19 2.37 -11.63
C LEU A 392 -0.39 1.00 -10.96
N ASN A 393 0.51 0.05 -11.19
CA ASN A 393 0.51 -1.23 -10.51
C ASN A 393 0.71 -1.09 -9.00
N LEU A 394 1.62 -0.23 -8.57
CA LEU A 394 1.86 0.03 -7.14
C LEU A 394 0.64 0.68 -6.50
N MET A 395 0.02 1.65 -7.17
CA MET A 395 -1.09 2.45 -6.63
C MET A 395 -2.46 1.76 -6.70
N LEU A 396 -2.70 0.93 -7.72
CA LEU A 396 -4.02 0.34 -8.00
C LEU A 396 -4.04 -1.20 -7.95
N GLY A 397 -2.90 -1.85 -8.11
CA GLY A 397 -2.79 -3.32 -8.10
C GLY A 397 -2.95 -3.89 -6.69
N THR A 398 -4.05 -4.60 -6.42
CA THR A 398 -4.46 -5.00 -5.07
C THR A 398 -3.54 -6.01 -4.39
N SER A 399 -2.67 -6.67 -5.12
CA SER A 399 -1.72 -7.67 -4.60
C SER A 399 -0.29 -7.15 -4.50
N ILE A 400 0.09 -6.20 -5.38
CA ILE A 400 1.46 -5.66 -5.46
C ILE A 400 1.82 -4.87 -4.20
N GLY A 401 2.94 -5.25 -3.58
CA GLY A 401 3.39 -4.65 -2.32
C GLY A 401 2.55 -5.03 -1.09
N ILE A 402 1.46 -5.77 -1.26
CA ILE A 402 0.58 -6.23 -0.17
C ILE A 402 0.81 -7.70 0.16
N GLU A 403 0.59 -8.59 -0.80
CA GLU A 403 0.63 -10.05 -0.56
C GLU A 403 1.66 -10.75 -1.47
N ARG A 404 1.55 -10.57 -2.78
CA ARG A 404 2.37 -11.22 -3.81
C ARG A 404 2.65 -10.27 -4.96
N GLU A 405 3.78 -10.42 -5.62
CA GLU A 405 4.14 -9.70 -6.84
C GLU A 405 3.37 -10.27 -8.05
N GLN A 406 2.05 -10.27 -7.92
CA GLN A 406 1.12 -10.78 -8.92
C GLN A 406 0.02 -9.75 -9.17
N ARG A 407 -0.32 -9.54 -10.43
CA ARG A 407 -1.41 -8.68 -10.87
C ARG A 407 -2.59 -9.47 -11.41
N PHE A 408 -3.76 -8.88 -11.35
CA PHE A 408 -4.96 -9.41 -11.97
C PHE A 408 -5.28 -8.65 -13.24
N MET A 409 -5.56 -9.38 -14.34
CA MET A 409 -5.83 -8.76 -15.64
C MET A 409 -6.99 -7.77 -15.58
N ARG A 410 -8.04 -8.08 -14.83
CA ARG A 410 -9.19 -7.18 -14.63
C ARG A 410 -8.78 -5.81 -14.05
N GLU A 411 -7.73 -5.74 -13.22
CA GLU A 411 -7.23 -4.48 -12.66
C GLU A 411 -6.42 -3.72 -13.70
N VAL A 412 -5.59 -4.42 -14.48
CA VAL A 412 -4.80 -3.81 -15.56
C VAL A 412 -5.70 -3.27 -16.66
N LEU A 413 -6.80 -3.95 -16.98
CA LEU A 413 -7.76 -3.48 -17.97
C LEU A 413 -8.45 -2.16 -17.60
N GLU A 414 -8.50 -1.83 -16.30
CA GLU A 414 -9.01 -0.56 -15.79
C GLU A 414 -7.97 0.58 -15.79
N PHE A 415 -6.73 0.32 -16.20
CA PHE A 415 -5.71 1.36 -16.27
C PHE A 415 -6.01 2.34 -17.41
N PRO A 416 -5.66 3.63 -17.25
CA PRO A 416 -5.85 4.64 -18.27
C PRO A 416 -5.10 4.26 -19.56
N TYR A 417 -5.69 4.54 -20.70
CA TYR A 417 -5.17 4.20 -22.02
C TYR A 417 -5.14 5.41 -22.94
N ILE A 418 -4.07 5.53 -23.70
CA ILE A 418 -3.93 6.47 -24.82
C ILE A 418 -3.31 5.72 -26.01
N PHE A 419 -3.75 6.07 -27.22
CA PHE A 419 -3.10 5.57 -28.43
C PHE A 419 -2.19 6.64 -29.01
N SER A 420 -0.91 6.31 -29.14
CA SER A 420 0.12 7.14 -29.81
C SER A 420 0.84 6.33 -30.89
N LYS A 421 0.91 6.89 -32.08
CA LYS A 421 1.69 6.29 -33.17
C LYS A 421 3.18 6.27 -32.84
N ASP A 422 3.66 7.23 -32.08
CA ASP A 422 5.08 7.33 -31.74
C ASP A 422 5.46 6.30 -30.68
N ILE A 423 4.60 6.06 -29.67
CA ILE A 423 4.78 4.91 -28.75
C ILE A 423 4.80 3.60 -29.54
N ALA A 424 3.85 3.41 -30.47
CA ALA A 424 3.78 2.16 -31.24
C ALA A 424 5.05 1.95 -32.10
N ARG A 425 5.54 2.99 -32.78
CA ARG A 425 6.77 2.91 -33.62
C ARG A 425 8.02 2.63 -32.76
N LYS A 426 8.16 3.36 -31.65
CA LYS A 426 9.28 3.17 -30.72
C LYS A 426 9.30 1.76 -30.14
N THR A 427 8.14 1.27 -29.72
CA THR A 427 7.99 -0.10 -29.21
C THR A 427 8.31 -1.14 -30.30
N GLU A 428 7.87 -0.93 -31.52
CA GLU A 428 8.19 -1.83 -32.63
C GLU A 428 9.67 -1.87 -32.94
N TYR A 429 10.34 -0.72 -32.87
CA TYR A 429 11.81 -0.65 -32.99
C TYR A 429 12.50 -1.47 -31.90
N ILE A 430 12.16 -1.24 -30.62
CA ILE A 430 12.73 -1.98 -29.47
C ILE A 430 12.46 -3.48 -29.60
N HIS A 431 11.25 -3.88 -29.97
CA HIS A 431 10.87 -5.28 -30.18
C HIS A 431 11.76 -5.95 -31.25
N ASN A 432 11.97 -5.27 -32.39
CA ASN A 432 12.78 -5.80 -33.50
C ASN A 432 14.27 -5.88 -33.14
N GLU A 433 14.80 -4.89 -32.41
CA GLU A 433 16.20 -4.91 -31.95
C GLU A 433 16.45 -6.05 -30.95
N LYS A 434 15.53 -6.25 -29.98
CA LYS A 434 15.62 -7.39 -29.04
C LYS A 434 15.56 -8.76 -29.72
N LYS A 435 14.88 -8.88 -30.88
CA LYS A 435 14.87 -10.13 -31.66
C LYS A 435 16.20 -10.44 -32.33
N LYS A 436 17.07 -9.46 -32.54
CA LYS A 436 18.35 -9.66 -33.27
C LYS A 436 19.46 -10.32 -32.45
N ASP A 437 19.25 -10.49 -31.15
CA ASP A 437 20.14 -11.20 -30.18
C ASP A 437 21.62 -10.76 -30.26
N LYS A 438 21.89 -9.45 -30.46
CA LYS A 438 23.22 -8.88 -30.53
C LYS A 438 23.63 -8.26 -29.19
N ILE A 439 24.62 -8.84 -28.54
CA ILE A 439 25.19 -8.40 -27.25
C ILE A 439 25.79 -6.97 -27.29
N LEU A 440 26.11 -6.45 -28.47
CA LEU A 440 26.88 -5.22 -28.66
C LEU A 440 26.09 -3.89 -28.55
N HIS A 441 24.76 -3.91 -28.34
CA HIS A 441 23.92 -2.70 -28.34
C HIS A 441 23.04 -2.53 -27.10
N LEU A 442 23.39 -3.12 -25.96
CA LEU A 442 22.59 -3.07 -24.75
C LEU A 442 22.41 -1.63 -24.22
N SER A 443 23.47 -0.82 -24.22
CA SER A 443 23.40 0.57 -23.73
C SER A 443 22.54 1.49 -24.62
N GLU A 444 22.59 1.30 -25.95
CA GLU A 444 21.73 2.05 -26.87
C GLU A 444 20.26 1.66 -26.69
N LEU A 445 19.98 0.38 -26.45
CA LEU A 445 18.64 -0.12 -26.24
C LEU A 445 18.05 0.33 -24.91
N ASP A 446 18.87 0.43 -23.86
CA ASP A 446 18.45 0.98 -22.57
C ASP A 446 18.05 2.46 -22.69
N SER A 447 18.83 3.25 -23.44
CA SER A 447 18.46 4.65 -23.75
C SER A 447 17.14 4.74 -24.53
N GLU A 448 16.89 3.81 -25.48
CA GLU A 448 15.66 3.79 -26.24
C GLU A 448 14.43 3.41 -25.38
N ILE A 449 14.62 2.54 -24.38
CA ILE A 449 13.59 2.18 -23.40
C ILE A 449 13.30 3.38 -22.49
N GLU A 450 14.32 4.10 -22.04
CA GLU A 450 14.15 5.33 -21.25
C GLU A 450 13.42 6.41 -22.07
N ASN A 451 13.78 6.60 -23.33
CA ASN A 451 13.07 7.49 -24.23
C ASN A 451 11.61 7.10 -24.42
N LEU A 452 11.30 5.80 -24.45
CA LEU A 452 9.91 5.32 -24.50
C LEU A 452 9.16 5.65 -23.20
N ASP A 453 9.78 5.45 -22.03
CA ASP A 453 9.21 5.80 -20.73
C ASP A 453 8.86 7.31 -20.66
N ASN A 454 9.79 8.17 -21.10
CA ASN A 454 9.59 9.63 -21.20
C ASN A 454 8.46 9.99 -22.18
N LEU A 455 8.40 9.34 -23.32
CA LEU A 455 7.34 9.54 -24.30
C LEU A 455 5.96 9.15 -23.75
N VAL A 456 5.86 8.03 -23.02
CA VAL A 456 4.61 7.62 -22.37
C VAL A 456 4.16 8.67 -21.36
N LEU A 457 5.04 9.15 -20.49
CA LEU A 457 4.69 10.22 -19.54
C LEU A 457 4.26 11.51 -20.25
N GLN A 458 4.94 11.88 -21.33
CA GLN A 458 4.59 13.07 -22.13
C GLN A 458 3.20 12.96 -22.76
N GLU A 459 2.84 11.81 -23.33
CA GLU A 459 1.52 11.57 -23.95
C GLU A 459 0.36 11.65 -22.93
N PHE A 460 0.63 11.29 -21.67
CA PHE A 460 -0.33 11.48 -20.58
C PHE A 460 -0.28 12.89 -19.96
N GLY A 461 0.64 13.77 -20.40
CA GLY A 461 0.84 15.10 -19.82
C GLY A 461 1.53 15.08 -18.45
N LEU A 462 2.34 14.06 -18.17
CA LEU A 462 2.91 13.76 -16.85
C LEU A 462 4.45 13.77 -16.83
N LYS A 463 5.10 14.35 -17.85
CA LYS A 463 6.56 14.27 -18.06
C LYS A 463 7.38 14.65 -16.82
N ASP A 464 6.95 15.66 -16.06
CA ASP A 464 7.69 16.18 -14.91
C ASP A 464 6.94 15.93 -13.58
N ASN A 465 6.15 14.84 -13.52
CA ASN A 465 5.40 14.51 -12.31
C ASN A 465 6.30 13.92 -11.22
N LYS A 466 6.55 14.70 -10.18
CA LYS A 466 7.46 14.39 -9.08
C LYS A 466 7.01 13.17 -8.25
N PHE A 467 5.70 12.95 -8.10
CA PHE A 467 5.17 11.83 -7.31
C PHE A 467 5.33 10.49 -8.03
N ILE A 468 5.15 10.46 -9.36
CA ILE A 468 5.47 9.28 -10.17
C ILE A 468 6.97 8.98 -10.09
N ASP A 469 7.81 10.00 -10.21
CA ASP A 469 9.27 9.87 -10.09
C ASP A 469 9.68 9.34 -8.72
N TYR A 470 9.10 9.88 -7.64
CA TYR A 470 9.31 9.39 -6.28
C TYR A 470 8.90 7.92 -6.08
N ALA A 471 7.75 7.54 -6.60
CA ALA A 471 7.29 6.16 -6.52
C ALA A 471 8.25 5.19 -7.23
N ILE A 472 8.76 5.58 -8.41
CA ILE A 472 9.67 4.75 -9.22
C ILE A 472 11.08 4.71 -8.62
N LYS A 473 11.63 5.85 -8.18
CA LYS A 473 13.02 5.96 -7.72
C LYS A 473 13.20 5.63 -6.23
N ILE A 474 12.16 5.80 -5.42
CA ILE A 474 12.25 5.63 -3.96
C ILE A 474 11.37 4.47 -3.48
N GLN A 475 10.05 4.53 -3.67
CA GLN A 475 9.14 3.57 -3.04
C GLN A 475 9.29 2.14 -3.58
N ILE A 476 9.36 1.97 -4.90
CA ILE A 476 9.54 0.64 -5.50
C ILE A 476 10.88 0.02 -5.10
N PRO A 477 12.03 0.71 -5.18
CA PRO A 477 13.30 0.21 -4.68
C PRO A 477 13.31 -0.13 -3.18
N GLU A 478 12.67 0.66 -2.32
CA GLU A 478 12.52 0.32 -0.90
C GLU A 478 11.75 -0.99 -0.71
N LEU A 479 10.63 -1.17 -1.40
CA LEU A 479 9.79 -2.37 -1.31
C LEU A 479 10.49 -3.62 -1.85
N THR A 480 11.22 -3.48 -2.95
CA THR A 480 11.91 -4.59 -3.62
C THR A 480 13.29 -4.88 -3.02
N ASN A 481 13.81 -3.96 -2.21
CA ASN A 481 15.17 -4.00 -1.66
C ASN A 481 16.29 -3.99 -2.73
N ILE A 482 16.06 -3.33 -3.84
CA ILE A 482 17.02 -3.24 -4.94
C ILE A 482 17.37 -1.77 -5.19
N GLY A 483 18.68 -1.45 -5.24
CA GLY A 483 19.15 -0.07 -5.38
C GLY A 483 18.91 0.80 -4.15
N ILE A 484 18.76 0.18 -2.98
CA ILE A 484 18.47 0.89 -1.72
C ILE A 484 19.61 1.84 -1.31
N GLU A 485 20.82 1.54 -1.71
CA GLU A 485 22.00 2.40 -1.55
C GLU A 485 21.82 3.75 -2.25
N ASN A 486 21.09 3.82 -3.35
CA ASN A 486 20.82 5.06 -4.08
C ASN A 486 19.79 5.94 -3.35
N ILE A 487 18.93 5.33 -2.53
CA ILE A 487 17.88 6.02 -1.76
C ILE A 487 18.46 6.65 -0.50
N TYR A 488 19.30 5.87 0.21
CA TYR A 488 19.92 6.28 1.48
C TYR A 488 21.34 6.80 1.32
N ARG A 489 21.75 7.17 0.09
CA ARG A 489 22.94 7.96 -0.13
C ARG A 489 22.76 9.38 0.37
N LYS A 490 23.86 10.08 0.60
CA LYS A 490 23.82 11.50 0.92
C LYS A 490 23.18 12.28 -0.23
N VAL A 491 22.35 13.23 0.12
CA VAL A 491 21.80 14.19 -0.85
C VAL A 491 22.93 15.03 -1.45
N SER A 492 22.88 15.32 -2.72
CA SER A 492 23.82 16.26 -3.37
C SER A 492 23.38 17.70 -3.20
N VAL A 493 24.29 18.63 -3.50
CA VAL A 493 23.97 20.07 -3.50
C VAL A 493 22.92 20.39 -4.56
N GLU A 494 23.03 19.81 -5.75
CA GLU A 494 22.08 20.02 -6.84
C GLU A 494 20.68 19.56 -6.43
N GLU A 495 20.56 18.43 -5.74
CA GLU A 495 19.28 17.92 -5.26
C GLU A 495 18.67 18.79 -4.16
N LEU A 496 19.49 19.43 -3.33
CA LEU A 496 19.01 20.44 -2.38
C LEU A 496 18.50 21.70 -3.11
N PHE A 497 19.15 22.09 -4.20
CA PHE A 497 18.64 23.17 -5.06
C PHE A 497 17.29 22.78 -5.67
N ASP A 498 17.16 21.59 -6.23
CA ASP A 498 15.89 21.08 -6.81
C ASP A 498 14.76 21.05 -5.77
N TYR A 499 15.06 20.65 -4.54
CA TYR A 499 14.12 20.71 -3.42
C TYR A 499 13.70 22.16 -3.12
N SER A 500 14.65 23.10 -3.07
CA SER A 500 14.39 24.50 -2.73
C SER A 500 13.60 25.27 -3.80
N GLU A 501 13.70 24.89 -5.06
CA GLU A 501 12.96 25.52 -6.17
C GLU A 501 11.42 25.42 -5.99
N CYS A 502 10.91 24.41 -5.28
CA CYS A 502 9.49 24.32 -4.95
C CYS A 502 9.04 25.48 -4.07
N PHE A 503 9.83 25.76 -3.02
CA PHE A 503 9.57 26.87 -2.09
C PHE A 503 9.80 28.21 -2.74
N LYS A 504 10.91 28.37 -3.47
CA LYS A 504 11.24 29.59 -4.21
C LYS A 504 10.09 30.03 -5.09
N LYS A 505 9.58 29.12 -5.92
CA LYS A 505 8.48 29.42 -6.83
C LYS A 505 7.24 29.94 -6.08
N GLN A 506 6.81 29.21 -5.04
CA GLN A 506 5.59 29.54 -4.30
C GLN A 506 5.71 30.85 -3.52
N PHE A 507 6.78 31.01 -2.76
CA PHE A 507 6.96 32.19 -1.92
C PHE A 507 7.30 33.45 -2.72
N THR A 508 8.04 33.33 -3.82
CA THR A 508 8.26 34.47 -4.73
C THR A 508 6.94 35.00 -5.28
N ASP A 509 6.03 34.12 -5.70
CA ASP A 509 4.73 34.54 -6.23
C ASP A 509 3.85 35.23 -5.17
N ILE A 510 3.93 34.79 -3.90
CA ILE A 510 3.20 35.38 -2.77
C ILE A 510 3.73 36.80 -2.47
N TYR A 511 5.05 36.94 -2.26
CA TYR A 511 5.65 38.17 -1.74
C TYR A 511 5.97 39.23 -2.80
N LYS A 512 5.99 38.88 -4.10
CA LYS A 512 6.19 39.84 -5.20
C LYS A 512 5.22 41.02 -5.19
N ARG A 513 4.04 40.86 -4.59
CA ARG A 513 2.97 41.86 -4.54
C ARG A 513 3.08 42.84 -3.37
N VAL A 514 3.90 42.52 -2.35
CA VAL A 514 3.96 43.26 -1.08
C VAL A 514 5.32 43.89 -0.78
N GLU A 515 6.11 44.18 -1.83
CA GLU A 515 7.45 44.81 -1.72
C GLU A 515 8.41 44.07 -0.76
N LYS A 516 8.27 42.75 -0.70
CA LYS A 516 9.16 41.86 0.03
C LYS A 516 9.83 40.90 -0.94
N HIS A 517 10.96 40.39 -0.54
CA HIS A 517 11.66 39.32 -1.26
C HIS A 517 12.04 38.17 -0.32
N ILE A 518 12.40 37.05 -0.88
CA ILE A 518 12.83 35.88 -0.11
C ILE A 518 14.32 35.61 -0.31
N GLU A 519 14.96 35.16 0.74
CA GLU A 519 16.32 34.62 0.74
C GLU A 519 16.26 33.17 1.16
N ILE A 520 16.94 32.29 0.43
CA ILE A 520 17.00 30.86 0.75
C ILE A 520 18.46 30.50 1.04
N LYS A 521 18.69 29.86 2.20
CA LYS A 521 19.99 29.33 2.60
C LYS A 521 19.93 27.83 2.72
N LEU A 522 20.91 27.15 2.13
CA LEU A 522 21.06 25.72 2.16
C LEU A 522 22.32 25.35 2.95
N TYR A 523 22.18 24.51 3.96
CA TYR A 523 23.29 23.99 4.75
C TYR A 523 23.44 22.50 4.44
N HIS A 524 24.46 22.18 3.66
CA HIS A 524 24.67 20.81 3.21
C HIS A 524 25.51 20.01 4.20
N ASN A 525 25.06 18.76 4.49
CA ASN A 525 25.84 17.77 5.22
C ASN A 525 26.30 18.20 6.63
N VAL A 526 25.48 18.94 7.36
CA VAL A 526 25.74 19.41 8.72
C VAL A 526 26.00 18.22 9.64
N LEU A 527 27.10 18.29 10.40
CA LEU A 527 27.55 17.21 11.28
C LEU A 527 27.64 15.84 10.58
N ASN A 528 27.76 15.81 9.27
CA ASN A 528 27.76 14.60 8.45
C ASN A 528 26.48 13.73 8.57
N ARG A 529 25.36 14.30 9.06
CA ARG A 529 24.10 13.61 9.36
C ARG A 529 22.85 14.30 8.83
N PHE A 530 22.87 15.64 8.75
CA PHE A 530 21.70 16.45 8.44
C PHE A 530 21.98 17.40 7.29
N SER A 531 20.92 17.84 6.60
CA SER A 531 20.90 19.06 5.78
C SER A 531 19.80 19.98 6.28
N ILE A 532 19.94 21.27 6.05
CA ILE A 532 19.00 22.30 6.52
C ILE A 532 18.64 23.18 5.33
N PHE A 533 17.36 23.43 5.20
CA PHE A 533 16.76 24.43 4.32
C PHE A 533 16.24 25.57 5.20
N GLU A 534 16.61 26.80 4.90
CA GLU A 534 16.15 28.02 5.56
C GLU A 534 15.56 28.96 4.51
N LEU A 535 14.38 29.53 4.79
CA LEU A 535 13.78 30.57 4.01
C LEU A 535 13.45 31.76 4.89
N ALA A 536 13.95 32.94 4.52
CA ALA A 536 13.68 34.22 5.17
C ALA A 536 12.93 35.16 4.24
N VAL A 537 11.99 35.92 4.81
CA VAL A 537 11.23 36.99 4.14
C VAL A 537 11.78 38.34 4.58
N LEU A 538 12.30 39.11 3.64
CA LEU A 538 12.98 40.39 3.88
C LEU A 538 12.24 41.53 3.21
N ASP A 539 12.36 42.74 3.79
CA ASP A 539 11.79 43.97 3.23
C ASP A 539 12.60 44.45 2.01
N GLY A 540 11.91 45.07 1.06
CA GLY A 540 12.50 45.61 -0.15
C GLY A 540 12.40 44.67 -1.36
N LYS A 541 12.82 45.17 -2.52
CA LYS A 541 12.81 44.43 -3.79
C LYS A 541 14.23 43.93 -4.09
N SER A 542 14.38 42.63 -4.15
CA SER A 542 15.59 41.95 -4.62
C SER A 542 15.20 40.69 -5.38
N ASP A 543 16.10 40.20 -6.21
CA ASP A 543 15.94 38.88 -6.81
C ASP A 543 16.14 37.79 -5.74
N THR A 544 15.31 36.75 -5.80
CA THR A 544 15.44 35.61 -4.91
C THR A 544 16.75 34.86 -5.18
N ALA A 545 17.65 34.89 -4.20
CA ALA A 545 18.88 34.10 -4.20
C ALA A 545 18.69 32.79 -3.47
N ILE A 546 19.42 31.77 -3.90
CA ILE A 546 19.59 30.51 -3.17
C ILE A 546 21.10 30.39 -2.90
N ASP A 547 21.48 30.47 -1.65
CA ASP A 547 22.87 30.45 -1.23
C ASP A 547 23.21 29.16 -0.51
N LEU A 548 24.37 28.59 -0.87
CA LEU A 548 24.97 27.49 -0.09
C LEU A 548 25.85 28.11 0.99
N VAL A 549 25.59 27.73 2.25
CA VAL A 549 26.28 28.33 3.41
C VAL A 549 27.13 27.26 4.10
N ASP A 550 28.41 27.57 4.26
CA ASP A 550 29.38 26.67 4.88
C ASP A 550 29.41 26.79 6.42
N ASN A 551 29.05 27.93 6.99
CA ASN A 551 29.03 28.18 8.43
C ASN A 551 27.61 28.11 8.97
N ILE A 552 27.43 27.40 10.07
CA ILE A 552 26.14 27.23 10.74
C ILE A 552 26.21 27.78 12.17
N ASP A 553 25.12 28.43 12.60
CA ASP A 553 24.99 28.93 13.97
C ASP A 553 24.84 27.77 14.98
N ASP A 554 25.34 27.93 16.18
CA ASP A 554 25.31 26.94 17.25
C ASP A 554 23.87 26.52 17.60
N ASP A 555 22.92 27.44 17.56
CA ASP A 555 21.49 27.16 17.81
C ASP A 555 20.88 26.21 16.77
N LYS A 556 21.23 26.39 15.49
CA LYS A 556 20.79 25.47 14.41
C LYS A 556 21.44 24.09 14.53
N VAL A 557 22.71 24.05 14.99
CA VAL A 557 23.40 22.80 15.32
C VAL A 557 22.70 22.10 16.49
N LEU A 558 22.28 22.85 17.50
CA LEU A 558 21.54 22.30 18.64
C LEU A 558 20.20 21.70 18.19
N LEU A 559 19.41 22.45 17.39
CA LEU A 559 18.15 21.97 16.85
C LEU A 559 18.30 20.73 15.96
N SER A 560 19.37 20.64 15.18
CA SER A 560 19.64 19.46 14.35
C SER A 560 19.84 18.17 15.16
N ARG A 561 20.23 18.29 16.45
CA ARG A 561 20.35 17.16 17.38
C ARG A 561 19.00 16.66 17.88
N PHE A 562 17.93 17.47 17.78
CA PHE A 562 16.56 17.09 18.14
C PHE A 562 15.77 16.46 16.97
N CYS A 563 16.35 16.38 15.76
CA CYS A 563 15.83 15.49 14.70
C CYS A 563 15.97 14.02 15.11
N VAL A 564 15.56 13.67 16.33
CA VAL A 564 15.83 12.39 16.94
C VAL A 564 14.52 11.80 17.45
N PHE A 565 14.31 10.58 17.06
CA PHE A 565 13.54 9.48 17.61
C PHE A 565 12.78 9.78 18.91
N SER A 566 11.45 9.78 18.86
CA SER A 566 10.67 9.47 20.06
C SER A 566 10.74 7.97 20.30
N HIS A 567 11.27 7.58 21.43
CA HIS A 567 11.53 6.19 21.79
C HIS A 567 10.32 5.60 22.53
N ASN A 568 9.79 4.51 21.99
CA ASN A 568 8.95 3.59 22.73
C ASN A 568 9.37 2.16 22.33
N ASP A 569 9.97 1.42 23.22
CA ASP A 569 10.64 0.11 23.22
C ASP A 569 10.84 -0.67 21.89
N LYS A 570 9.96 -0.55 20.89
CA LYS A 570 10.05 -1.24 19.59
C LYS A 570 9.62 -0.38 18.39
N PHE A 571 9.05 0.80 18.61
CA PHE A 571 8.61 1.69 17.54
C PHE A 571 9.36 3.01 17.63
N HIS A 572 10.00 3.39 16.53
CA HIS A 572 10.69 4.66 16.40
C HIS A 572 9.97 5.50 15.36
N GLN A 573 9.78 6.77 15.63
CA GLN A 573 9.23 7.74 14.70
C GLN A 573 10.32 8.74 14.32
N ILE A 574 10.59 8.87 13.02
CA ILE A 574 11.45 9.95 12.50
C ILE A 574 10.58 11.20 12.40
N ARG A 575 11.00 12.28 13.05
CA ARG A 575 10.36 13.60 12.94
C ARG A 575 11.30 14.54 12.19
N ASP A 576 10.75 15.22 11.21
CA ASP A 576 11.38 16.41 10.67
C ASP A 576 11.19 17.55 11.65
N VAL A 577 12.17 18.45 11.74
CA VAL A 577 12.04 19.66 12.55
C VAL A 577 11.75 20.82 11.61
N ILE A 578 10.55 21.39 11.75
CA ILE A 578 10.19 22.68 11.13
C ILE A 578 10.16 23.68 12.27
N HIS A 579 10.96 24.74 12.16
CA HIS A 579 11.04 25.79 13.16
C HIS A 579 10.83 27.16 12.54
N PHE A 580 9.93 27.93 13.15
CA PHE A 580 9.58 29.28 12.74
C PHE A 580 10.24 30.32 13.64
N SER A 581 10.73 31.40 13.03
CA SER A 581 11.16 32.64 13.66
C SER A 581 10.25 33.77 13.13
N ASP A 582 10.44 35.01 13.61
CA ASP A 582 9.58 36.15 13.25
C ASP A 582 9.38 36.35 11.73
N ASN A 583 10.44 36.17 10.94
CA ASN A 583 10.39 36.38 9.49
C ASN A 583 11.04 35.24 8.68
N SER A 584 11.33 34.13 9.30
CA SER A 584 11.98 32.99 8.65
C SER A 584 11.51 31.65 9.21
N PHE A 585 11.71 30.59 8.44
CA PHE A 585 11.59 29.23 8.95
C PHE A 585 12.71 28.37 8.38
N PHE A 586 12.98 27.26 9.06
CA PHE A 586 13.90 26.25 8.57
C PHE A 586 13.39 24.83 8.77
N ILE A 587 13.79 23.96 7.84
CA ILE A 587 13.46 22.54 7.81
C ILE A 587 14.75 21.76 7.96
N ILE A 588 14.82 20.93 9.00
CA ILE A 588 15.98 20.10 9.30
C ILE A 588 15.61 18.63 9.12
N LYS A 589 16.38 17.91 8.29
CA LYS A 589 16.14 16.50 7.98
C LYS A 589 17.44 15.69 7.92
N PRO A 590 17.37 14.35 8.08
CA PRO A 590 18.49 13.48 7.79
C PRO A 590 19.02 13.69 6.37
N ASN A 591 20.34 13.56 6.22
CA ASN A 591 21.03 13.86 4.96
C ASN A 591 20.93 12.71 3.93
N PHE A 592 19.73 12.13 3.78
CA PHE A 592 19.47 11.09 2.79
C PHE A 592 18.61 11.62 1.65
N TYR A 593 18.95 11.25 0.41
CA TYR A 593 18.26 11.70 -0.80
C TYR A 593 16.74 11.57 -0.74
N LYS A 594 16.21 10.47 -0.19
CA LYS A 594 14.76 10.25 -0.12
C LYS A 594 13.99 11.36 0.60
N TYR A 595 14.60 12.03 1.59
CA TYR A 595 13.96 13.10 2.37
C TYR A 595 14.03 14.47 1.68
N TRP A 596 14.89 14.59 0.67
CA TRP A 596 15.12 15.82 -0.09
C TRP A 596 14.68 15.74 -1.55
N HIS A 597 13.92 14.70 -1.88
CA HIS A 597 13.33 14.56 -3.21
C HIS A 597 12.29 15.67 -3.47
N PRO A 598 12.17 16.22 -4.72
CA PRO A 598 11.20 17.28 -5.02
C PRO A 598 9.74 16.98 -4.69
N ALA A 599 9.31 15.73 -4.69
CA ALA A 599 7.97 15.35 -4.22
C ALA A 599 7.79 15.59 -2.72
N ILE A 600 8.84 15.35 -1.92
CA ILE A 600 8.84 15.63 -0.49
C ILE A 600 8.84 17.13 -0.24
N ALA A 601 9.53 17.91 -1.08
CA ALA A 601 9.47 19.38 -1.02
C ALA A 601 8.03 19.91 -1.15
N GLU A 602 7.21 19.32 -2.02
CA GLU A 602 5.80 19.72 -2.17
C GLU A 602 4.96 19.38 -0.94
N LEU A 603 5.23 18.25 -0.28
CA LEU A 603 4.54 17.88 0.96
C LEU A 603 4.94 18.81 2.10
N ASP A 604 6.24 19.08 2.27
CA ASP A 604 6.73 20.00 3.30
C ASP A 604 6.25 21.45 3.07
N LEU A 605 6.20 21.88 1.82
CA LEU A 605 5.63 23.18 1.46
C LEU A 605 4.15 23.27 1.90
N SER A 606 3.37 22.22 1.69
CA SER A 606 1.98 22.18 2.13
C SER A 606 1.88 22.29 3.65
N ASP A 607 2.71 21.56 4.40
CA ASP A 607 2.73 21.60 5.87
C ASP A 607 3.15 22.98 6.40
N VAL A 608 4.15 23.62 5.77
CA VAL A 608 4.59 24.98 6.13
C VAL A 608 3.49 25.99 5.87
N MET A 609 2.81 25.90 4.73
CA MET A 609 1.70 26.79 4.38
C MET A 609 0.52 26.64 5.34
N GLU A 610 0.18 25.41 5.73
CA GLU A 610 -0.86 25.15 6.73
C GLU A 610 -0.52 25.81 8.07
N GLN A 611 0.71 25.61 8.58
CA GLN A 611 1.16 26.22 9.84
C GLN A 611 1.19 27.77 9.79
N ILE A 612 1.59 28.35 8.66
CA ILE A 612 1.54 29.82 8.49
C ILE A 612 0.09 30.33 8.50
N MET A 613 -0.84 29.63 7.86
CA MET A 613 -2.26 30.01 7.84
C MET A 613 -2.90 29.88 9.22
N GLU A 614 -2.59 28.84 9.97
CA GLU A 614 -3.07 28.63 11.34
C GLU A 614 -2.54 29.70 12.31
N SER A 615 -1.27 30.12 12.15
CA SER A 615 -0.66 31.15 13.01
C SER A 615 -1.11 32.58 12.67
N GLY A 616 -1.49 32.86 11.43
CA GLY A 616 -1.95 34.19 10.97
C GLY A 616 -3.46 34.39 11.02
N GLY A 617 -4.23 33.40 11.46
CA GLY A 617 -5.68 33.47 11.57
C GLY A 617 -6.23 34.22 12.80
N ASP A 618 -5.37 34.68 13.71
CA ASP A 618 -5.74 35.39 14.95
C ASP A 618 -5.45 36.93 14.90
N GLU A 619 -5.13 37.53 13.73
CA GLU A 619 -5.02 38.99 13.56
C GLU A 619 -6.09 39.56 12.62
#